data_f0a1379faab0863869ac12647018f227
#
_entry.id   f0a1379faab0863869ac12647018f227
#
_cell.length_a   1.000
_cell.length_b   1.000
_cell.length_c   1.000
_cell.angle_alpha   90.00
_cell.angle_beta   90.00
_cell.angle_gamma   90.00
#
_symmetry.space_group_name_H-M   'P 1'
#
loop_
_entity.id
_entity.type
_entity.pdbx_description
1 polymer ?
#
loop_
_entity_poly.entity_id
_entity_poly.type
_entity_poly.pdbx_seq_one_letter_code
_entity_poly.pdbx_strand_id
1 'polypeptide(L)'
;MRDSRVTEQRNPRTADIDLASALDIVDIIAAEDRRVPDAVFGQREVLAKAIEAAESTFRRGGRLIYIGAGTSGRLGVLDASEMPPTFGTDPEMVQGIIAGGPAALTRSQEGAEDTIENAVSDLDACGLRADDLVIGIAASGTTPY
;
A
#
# COMPACT_ATOMS: atom_id res chain seq x y z
N MET A 1 5.60 4.62 27.13
CA MET A 1 5.73 3.18 26.80
C MET A 1 6.37 3.12 25.42
N ARG A 2 7.43 2.35 25.18
CA ARG A 2 7.98 2.24 23.82
C ARG A 2 7.02 1.38 22.99
N ASP A 3 6.68 1.84 21.80
CA ASP A 3 5.85 1.08 20.84
C ASP A 3 6.59 -0.20 20.46
N SER A 4 5.93 -1.35 20.57
CA SER A 4 6.54 -2.66 20.26
C SER A 4 6.49 -3.02 18.78
N ARG A 5 5.79 -2.20 17.95
CA ARG A 5 5.68 -2.44 16.51
C ARG A 5 7.05 -2.31 15.85
N VAL A 6 7.37 -3.23 14.95
CA VAL A 6 8.68 -3.25 14.25
C VAL A 6 8.90 -1.97 13.46
N THR A 7 7.84 -1.42 12.84
CA THR A 7 7.88 -0.18 12.06
C THR A 7 8.17 1.07 12.88
N GLU A 8 7.95 1.03 14.21
CA GLU A 8 8.19 2.14 15.13
C GLU A 8 9.52 2.02 15.88
N GLN A 9 10.26 0.94 15.64
CA GLN A 9 11.56 0.74 16.28
C GLN A 9 12.66 1.49 15.53
N ARG A 10 13.61 2.03 16.29
CA ARG A 10 14.82 2.60 15.69
C ARG A 10 15.62 1.51 14.99
N ASN A 11 16.04 1.78 13.77
CA ASN A 11 17.00 0.94 13.07
C ASN A 11 18.41 1.22 13.65
N PRO A 12 19.06 0.24 14.29
CA PRO A 12 20.39 0.46 14.89
C PRO A 12 21.48 0.76 13.85
N ARG A 13 21.28 0.38 12.57
CA ARG A 13 22.23 0.65 11.50
C ARG A 13 22.18 2.08 10.96
N THR A 14 21.13 2.82 11.32
CA THR A 14 20.94 4.22 10.90
C THR A 14 20.86 5.14 12.12
N ALA A 15 21.37 4.69 13.29
CA ALA A 15 21.20 5.41 14.56
C ALA A 15 21.83 6.80 14.55
N ASP A 16 22.97 6.97 13.87
CA ASP A 16 23.77 8.19 13.82
C ASP A 16 23.74 8.85 12.43
N ILE A 17 22.67 8.60 11.64
CA ILE A 17 22.52 9.11 10.26
C ILE A 17 22.53 10.65 10.20
N ASP A 18 22.07 11.32 11.25
CA ASP A 18 22.05 12.78 11.39
C ASP A 18 23.46 13.40 11.56
N LEU A 19 24.46 12.58 11.92
CA LEU A 19 25.86 12.99 12.04
C LEU A 19 26.70 12.62 10.81
N ALA A 20 26.13 11.89 9.87
CA ALA A 20 26.83 11.38 8.70
C ALA A 20 27.01 12.46 7.61
N SER A 21 28.05 12.31 6.78
CA SER A 21 28.19 13.12 5.57
C SER A 21 27.09 12.79 4.55
N ALA A 22 26.85 13.68 3.60
CA ALA A 22 25.85 13.42 2.54
C ALA A 22 26.14 12.12 1.76
N LEU A 23 27.40 11.79 1.51
CA LEU A 23 27.77 10.55 0.84
C LEU A 23 27.50 9.33 1.72
N ASP A 24 27.86 9.40 2.99
CA ASP A 24 27.60 8.31 3.94
C ASP A 24 26.09 8.08 4.12
N ILE A 25 25.26 9.13 4.12
CA ILE A 25 23.79 9.02 4.15
C ILE A 25 23.30 8.20 2.95
N VAL A 26 23.78 8.49 1.74
CA VAL A 26 23.42 7.73 0.53
C VAL A 26 23.83 6.26 0.68
N ASP A 27 25.05 6.00 1.16
CA ASP A 27 25.53 4.63 1.36
C ASP A 27 24.73 3.86 2.42
N ILE A 28 24.38 4.51 3.53
CA ILE A 28 23.55 3.93 4.58
C ILE A 28 22.18 3.57 4.05
N ILE A 29 21.51 4.48 3.33
CA ILE A 29 20.19 4.23 2.75
C ILE A 29 20.27 3.09 1.71
N ALA A 30 21.24 3.14 0.80
CA ALA A 30 21.44 2.11 -0.21
C ALA A 30 21.72 0.73 0.39
N ALA A 31 22.39 0.66 1.55
CA ALA A 31 22.64 -0.60 2.24
C ALA A 31 21.36 -1.21 2.83
N GLU A 32 20.43 -0.38 3.31
CA GLU A 32 19.11 -0.86 3.78
C GLU A 32 18.20 -1.24 2.60
N ASP A 33 18.18 -0.44 1.53
CA ASP A 33 17.35 -0.70 0.36
C ASP A 33 17.68 -2.03 -0.33
N ARG A 34 18.96 -2.42 -0.38
CA ARG A 34 19.39 -3.71 -0.93
C ARG A 34 18.79 -4.92 -0.22
N ARG A 35 18.26 -4.77 0.98
CA ARG A 35 17.64 -5.85 1.74
C ARG A 35 16.16 -6.05 1.40
N VAL A 36 15.54 -5.04 0.80
CA VAL A 36 14.11 -5.07 0.47
C VAL A 36 13.77 -6.18 -0.53
N PRO A 37 14.48 -6.33 -1.66
CA PRO A 37 14.19 -7.39 -2.62
C PRO A 37 14.25 -8.80 -2.00
N ASP A 38 15.22 -9.07 -1.12
CA ASP A 38 15.36 -10.36 -0.47
C ASP A 38 14.20 -10.62 0.51
N ALA A 39 13.76 -9.60 1.23
CA ALA A 39 12.61 -9.69 2.14
C ALA A 39 11.31 -9.97 1.35
N VAL A 40 11.09 -9.28 0.23
CA VAL A 40 9.95 -9.51 -0.67
C VAL A 40 10.01 -10.92 -1.26
N PHE A 41 11.17 -11.35 -1.77
CA PHE A 41 11.36 -12.71 -2.31
C PHE A 41 11.11 -13.79 -1.26
N GLY A 42 11.42 -13.53 0.00
CA GLY A 42 11.10 -14.41 1.12
C GLY A 42 9.60 -14.69 1.27
N GLN A 43 8.73 -13.82 0.73
CA GLN A 43 7.27 -13.96 0.74
C GLN A 43 6.69 -14.46 -0.61
N ARG A 44 7.51 -14.98 -1.52
CA ARG A 44 7.11 -15.35 -2.88
C ARG A 44 5.89 -16.27 -2.96
N GLU A 45 5.73 -17.19 -2.01
CA GLU A 45 4.60 -18.12 -1.99
C GLU A 45 3.27 -17.44 -1.63
N VAL A 46 3.33 -16.43 -0.74
CA VAL A 46 2.16 -15.62 -0.37
C VAL A 46 1.81 -14.69 -1.54
N LEU A 47 2.83 -14.08 -2.17
CA LEU A 47 2.64 -13.25 -3.35
C LEU A 47 2.04 -14.04 -4.52
N ALA A 48 2.49 -15.27 -4.75
CA ALA A 48 1.92 -16.15 -5.77
C ALA A 48 0.43 -16.37 -5.55
N LYS A 49 0.00 -16.64 -4.32
CA LYS A 49 -1.42 -16.78 -3.98
C LYS A 49 -2.23 -15.50 -4.24
N ALA A 50 -1.66 -14.33 -3.95
CA ALA A 50 -2.30 -13.05 -4.24
C ALA A 50 -2.48 -12.84 -5.75
N ILE A 51 -1.47 -13.19 -6.56
CA ILE A 51 -1.53 -13.15 -8.03
C ILE A 51 -2.61 -14.11 -8.56
N GLU A 52 -2.66 -15.34 -8.07
CA GLU A 52 -3.68 -16.32 -8.44
C GLU A 52 -5.10 -15.84 -8.10
N ALA A 53 -5.27 -15.20 -6.95
CA ALA A 53 -6.54 -14.60 -6.55
C ALA A 53 -6.96 -13.46 -7.49
N ALA A 54 -6.02 -12.56 -7.84
CA ALA A 54 -6.28 -11.48 -8.78
C ALA A 54 -6.62 -12.02 -10.19
N GLU A 55 -5.85 -12.98 -10.70
CA GLU A 55 -6.15 -13.63 -11.98
C GLU A 55 -7.56 -14.24 -12.00
N SER A 56 -7.88 -15.00 -10.95
CA SER A 56 -9.20 -15.64 -10.82
C SER A 56 -10.33 -14.59 -10.77
N THR A 57 -10.11 -13.47 -10.08
CA THR A 57 -11.05 -12.35 -10.00
C THR A 57 -11.31 -11.75 -11.39
N PHE A 58 -10.26 -11.43 -12.13
CA PHE A 58 -10.38 -10.86 -13.48
C PHE A 58 -11.06 -11.82 -14.46
N ARG A 59 -10.77 -13.12 -14.39
CA ARG A 59 -11.44 -14.15 -15.23
C ARG A 59 -12.93 -14.25 -14.99
N ARG A 60 -13.41 -13.91 -13.79
CA ARG A 60 -14.85 -13.85 -13.46
C ARG A 60 -15.52 -12.50 -13.77
N GLY A 61 -14.76 -11.53 -14.29
CA GLY A 61 -15.25 -10.17 -14.53
C GLY A 61 -15.35 -9.31 -13.26
N GLY A 62 -14.69 -9.72 -12.19
CA GLY A 62 -14.50 -8.92 -10.97
C GLY A 62 -13.40 -7.88 -11.14
N ARG A 63 -13.32 -6.98 -10.17
CA ARG A 63 -12.35 -5.87 -10.11
C ARG A 63 -11.34 -6.10 -9.01
N LEU A 64 -10.15 -5.52 -9.15
CA LEU A 64 -9.18 -5.37 -8.08
C LEU A 64 -9.34 -3.98 -7.45
N ILE A 65 -9.54 -3.93 -6.15
CA ILE A 65 -9.70 -2.67 -5.42
C ILE A 65 -8.60 -2.58 -4.36
N TYR A 66 -7.69 -1.64 -4.55
CA TYR A 66 -6.73 -1.26 -3.53
C TYR A 66 -7.38 -0.32 -2.53
N ILE A 67 -7.09 -0.52 -1.25
CA ILE A 67 -7.53 0.37 -0.18
C ILE A 67 -6.38 0.63 0.79
N GLY A 68 -6.21 1.87 1.23
CA GLY A 68 -5.16 2.23 2.16
C GLY A 68 -5.18 3.70 2.56
N ALA A 69 -4.40 4.03 3.58
CA ALA A 69 -4.26 5.39 4.07
C ALA A 69 -2.89 6.00 3.73
N GLY A 70 -2.81 7.31 3.65
CA GLY A 70 -1.56 8.03 3.45
C GLY A 70 -0.79 7.56 2.21
N THR A 71 0.51 7.28 2.36
CA THR A 71 1.37 6.81 1.27
C THR A 71 0.92 5.46 0.72
N SER A 72 0.44 4.55 1.57
CA SER A 72 -0.07 3.25 1.14
C SER A 72 -1.26 3.38 0.19
N GLY A 73 -2.23 4.24 0.53
CA GLY A 73 -3.35 4.54 -0.36
C GLY A 73 -2.93 5.21 -1.68
N ARG A 74 -1.94 6.13 -1.62
CA ARG A 74 -1.38 6.75 -2.85
C ARG A 74 -0.74 5.74 -3.78
N LEU A 75 -0.04 4.74 -3.25
CA LEU A 75 0.57 3.67 -4.05
C LEU A 75 -0.51 2.83 -4.75
N GLY A 76 -1.61 2.50 -4.07
CA GLY A 76 -2.73 1.80 -4.68
C GLY A 76 -3.38 2.59 -5.81
N VAL A 77 -3.60 3.91 -5.59
CA VAL A 77 -4.15 4.80 -6.63
C VAL A 77 -3.17 4.96 -7.80
N LEU A 78 -1.86 5.07 -7.52
CA LEU A 78 -0.82 5.14 -8.56
C LEU A 78 -0.86 3.91 -9.45
N ASP A 79 -0.79 2.72 -8.86
CA ASP A 79 -0.83 1.45 -9.62
C ASP A 79 -2.11 1.34 -10.46
N ALA A 80 -3.27 1.62 -9.87
CA ALA A 80 -4.55 1.60 -10.58
C ALA A 80 -4.57 2.56 -11.78
N SER A 81 -3.98 3.76 -11.65
CA SER A 81 -3.94 4.77 -12.72
C SER A 81 -3.03 4.39 -13.89
N GLU A 82 -2.03 3.54 -13.65
CA GLU A 82 -1.09 3.07 -14.67
C GLU A 82 -1.61 1.85 -15.45
N MET A 83 -2.64 1.17 -14.97
CA MET A 83 -3.19 -0.02 -15.63
C MET A 83 -3.73 0.26 -17.04
N PRO A 84 -4.58 1.29 -17.28
CA PRO A 84 -5.08 1.57 -18.62
C PRO A 84 -3.99 1.95 -19.63
N PRO A 85 -3.07 2.90 -19.35
CA PRO A 85 -2.07 3.30 -20.34
C PRO A 85 -1.01 2.21 -20.60
N THR A 86 -0.70 1.38 -19.59
CA THR A 86 0.35 0.35 -19.71
C THR A 86 -0.18 -0.94 -20.34
N PHE A 87 -1.38 -1.38 -19.96
CA PHE A 87 -1.92 -2.68 -20.33
C PHE A 87 -3.20 -2.59 -21.21
N GLY A 88 -3.71 -1.38 -21.45
CA GLY A 88 -4.94 -1.18 -22.23
C GLY A 88 -6.20 -1.70 -21.54
N THR A 89 -6.20 -1.76 -20.21
CA THR A 89 -7.33 -2.26 -19.43
C THR A 89 -8.47 -1.24 -19.37
N ASP A 90 -9.68 -1.71 -19.06
CA ASP A 90 -10.76 -0.83 -18.63
C ASP A 90 -10.33 -0.10 -17.33
N PRO A 91 -10.51 1.25 -17.23
CA PRO A 91 -10.20 2.00 -16.01
C PRO A 91 -10.89 1.48 -14.74
N GLU A 92 -12.06 0.85 -14.88
CA GLU A 92 -12.80 0.28 -13.75
C GLU A 92 -12.26 -1.08 -13.29
N MET A 93 -11.37 -1.72 -14.06
CA MET A 93 -10.85 -3.05 -13.74
C MET A 93 -9.98 -3.06 -12.49
N VAL A 94 -9.19 -2.00 -12.29
CA VAL A 94 -8.36 -1.81 -11.09
C VAL A 94 -8.61 -0.41 -10.54
N GLN A 95 -8.98 -0.33 -9.27
CA GLN A 95 -9.32 0.92 -8.61
C GLN A 95 -8.50 1.11 -7.34
N GLY A 96 -8.20 2.35 -7.00
CA GLY A 96 -7.50 2.72 -5.77
C GLY A 96 -8.36 3.62 -4.89
N ILE A 97 -8.55 3.24 -3.64
CA ILE A 97 -9.27 3.99 -2.62
C ILE A 97 -8.27 4.46 -1.56
N ILE A 98 -8.30 5.74 -1.24
CA ILE A 98 -7.45 6.34 -0.21
C ILE A 98 -8.31 6.95 0.90
N ALA A 99 -7.95 6.69 2.14
CA ALA A 99 -8.59 7.31 3.30
C ALA A 99 -8.57 8.85 3.18
N GLY A 100 -9.73 9.47 3.37
CA GLY A 100 -9.92 10.92 3.16
C GLY A 100 -10.17 11.33 1.71
N GLY A 101 -10.33 10.35 0.80
CA GLY A 101 -10.74 10.56 -0.58
C GLY A 101 -9.70 11.29 -1.46
N PRO A 102 -10.11 11.82 -2.64
CA PRO A 102 -9.19 12.41 -3.61
C PRO A 102 -8.32 13.57 -3.08
N ALA A 103 -8.81 14.32 -2.09
CA ALA A 103 -8.03 15.39 -1.46
C ALA A 103 -6.77 14.86 -0.75
N ALA A 104 -6.81 13.62 -0.23
CA ALA A 104 -5.71 12.98 0.46
C ALA A 104 -4.54 12.58 -0.47
N LEU A 105 -4.74 12.60 -1.78
CA LEU A 105 -3.66 12.34 -2.76
C LEU A 105 -2.57 13.42 -2.69
N THR A 106 -2.96 14.68 -2.48
CA THR A 106 -2.05 15.83 -2.52
C THR A 106 -1.87 16.53 -1.18
N ARG A 107 -2.74 16.29 -0.21
CA ARG A 107 -2.69 16.92 1.11
C ARG A 107 -3.01 15.89 2.20
N SER A 108 -2.23 15.87 3.28
CA SER A 108 -2.53 15.01 4.44
C SER A 108 -3.93 15.32 5.00
N GLN A 109 -4.67 14.27 5.29
CA GLN A 109 -5.99 14.34 5.93
C GLN A 109 -5.88 13.66 7.29
N GLU A 110 -5.73 14.50 8.33
CA GLU A 110 -5.60 14.01 9.71
C GLU A 110 -6.86 13.25 10.15
N GLY A 111 -6.65 12.12 10.84
CA GLY A 111 -7.73 11.30 11.38
C GLY A 111 -8.51 10.47 10.34
N ALA A 112 -8.18 10.57 9.05
CA ALA A 112 -8.91 9.83 8.02
C ALA A 112 -8.74 8.31 8.14
N GLU A 113 -7.62 7.85 8.73
CA GLU A 113 -7.27 6.44 8.88
C GLU A 113 -7.71 5.80 10.21
N ASP A 114 -8.32 6.57 11.11
CA ASP A 114 -8.56 6.16 12.49
C ASP A 114 -9.86 5.35 12.68
N THR A 115 -10.70 5.28 11.66
CA THR A 115 -12.03 4.64 11.75
C THR A 115 -12.25 3.59 10.68
N ILE A 116 -12.64 2.38 11.11
CA ILE A 116 -13.00 1.26 10.22
C ILE A 116 -14.24 1.61 9.38
N GLU A 117 -15.16 2.37 9.94
CA GLU A 117 -16.41 2.78 9.29
C GLU A 117 -16.18 3.59 8.02
N ASN A 118 -15.08 4.36 7.96
CA ASN A 118 -14.71 5.09 6.77
C ASN A 118 -14.33 4.13 5.63
N ALA A 119 -13.56 3.08 5.91
CA ALA A 119 -13.22 2.07 4.91
C ALA A 119 -14.45 1.34 4.36
N VAL A 120 -15.39 0.98 5.25
CA VAL A 120 -16.65 0.35 4.85
C VAL A 120 -17.46 1.30 3.95
N SER A 121 -17.60 2.56 4.36
CA SER A 121 -18.32 3.58 3.58
C SER A 121 -17.69 3.80 2.20
N ASP A 122 -16.38 3.85 2.11
CA ASP A 122 -15.66 4.07 0.85
C ASP A 122 -15.78 2.85 -0.08
N LEU A 123 -15.73 1.63 0.46
CA LEU A 123 -15.99 0.40 -0.30
C LEU A 123 -17.43 0.30 -0.76
N ASP A 124 -18.40 0.67 0.05
CA ASP A 124 -19.81 0.74 -0.34
C ASP A 124 -20.02 1.79 -1.45
N ALA A 125 -19.39 2.95 -1.33
CA ALA A 125 -19.47 4.02 -2.32
C ALA A 125 -18.89 3.62 -3.69
N CYS A 126 -17.84 2.77 -3.72
CA CYS A 126 -17.31 2.23 -4.97
C CYS A 126 -18.17 1.08 -5.55
N GLY A 127 -19.26 0.72 -4.88
CA GLY A 127 -20.16 -0.36 -5.30
C GLY A 127 -19.45 -1.72 -5.31
N LEU A 128 -18.82 -2.09 -4.18
CA LEU A 128 -18.12 -3.37 -4.01
C LEU A 128 -19.06 -4.54 -4.33
N ARG A 129 -18.56 -5.50 -5.11
CA ARG A 129 -19.31 -6.69 -5.56
C ARG A 129 -18.68 -7.97 -5.01
N ALA A 130 -19.48 -9.03 -4.93
CA ALA A 130 -19.03 -10.34 -4.43
C ALA A 130 -17.86 -10.95 -5.23
N ASP A 131 -17.73 -10.57 -6.51
CA ASP A 131 -16.67 -11.07 -7.41
C ASP A 131 -15.40 -10.20 -7.37
N ASP A 132 -15.40 -9.07 -6.65
CA ASP A 132 -14.24 -8.19 -6.54
C ASP A 132 -13.23 -8.75 -5.53
N LEU A 133 -11.96 -8.37 -5.72
CA LEU A 133 -10.87 -8.62 -4.77
C LEU A 133 -10.44 -7.29 -4.14
N VAL A 134 -10.43 -7.23 -2.82
CA VAL A 134 -9.92 -6.07 -2.09
C VAL A 134 -8.52 -6.37 -1.56
N ILE A 135 -7.57 -5.48 -1.80
CA ILE A 135 -6.22 -5.54 -1.24
C ILE A 135 -5.97 -4.32 -0.37
N GLY A 136 -5.88 -4.55 0.95
CA GLY A 136 -5.47 -3.53 1.92
C GLY A 136 -3.96 -3.32 1.88
N ILE A 137 -3.52 -2.08 1.71
CA ILE A 137 -2.10 -1.69 1.72
C ILE A 137 -1.81 -0.92 3.01
N ALA A 138 -0.93 -1.45 3.86
CA ALA A 138 -0.51 -0.81 5.10
C ALA A 138 0.94 -1.16 5.42
N ALA A 139 1.74 -0.18 5.85
CA ALA A 139 3.13 -0.42 6.25
C ALA A 139 3.23 -1.15 7.59
N SER A 140 2.45 -0.74 8.59
CA SER A 140 2.47 -1.31 9.94
C SER A 140 1.54 -2.51 10.11
N GLY A 141 0.53 -2.65 9.24
CA GLY A 141 -0.56 -3.61 9.39
C GLY A 141 -1.50 -3.31 10.57
N THR A 142 -1.48 -2.09 11.10
CA THR A 142 -2.26 -1.67 12.28
C THR A 142 -3.20 -0.51 12.02
N THR A 143 -3.28 -0.02 10.79
CA THR A 143 -4.21 1.04 10.38
C THR A 143 -5.64 0.52 10.50
N PRO A 144 -6.55 1.20 11.22
CA PRO A 144 -7.95 0.76 11.36
C PRO A 144 -8.73 0.78 10.05
N TYR A 145 -8.47 1.77 9.21
CA TYR A 145 -9.07 1.97 7.88
C TYR A 145 -8.87 0.80 6.89
#